data_18ac0a6dc72e858db35e98d6807cf07e
#
_entry.id   18ac0a6dc72e858db35e98d6807cf07e
#
_cell.length_a   1.000
_cell.length_b   1.000
_cell.length_c   1.000
_cell.angle_alpha   90.00
_cell.angle_beta   90.00
_cell.angle_gamma   90.00
#
_symmetry.space_group_name_H-M   'P 1'
#
loop_
_entity.id
_entity.type
_entity.pdbx_description
1 polymer ?
#
loop_
_entity_poly.entity_id
_entity_poly.type
_entity_poly.pdbx_seq_one_letter_code
_entity_poly.pdbx_strand_id
1 'polypeptide(L)'
;MAQHLRAWCDYSQGGHALYYWQTRSQVEVDFVIYGESGLYAIEVKNTQKVRSEDLSALKSFAEDYPESQRILLYRGRETLLRDGTQCMPCEKFLRALRPNSISSIADGR
;
A
#
# COMPACT_ATOMS: atom_id res chain seq x y z
N MET A 1 6.69 -10.18 -1.94
CA MET A 1 6.29 -8.88 -1.36
C MET A 1 6.18 -8.91 0.15
N ALA A 2 5.46 -9.87 0.73
CA ALA A 2 5.24 -9.93 2.18
C ALA A 2 6.54 -9.96 2.98
N GLN A 3 7.51 -10.72 2.53
CA GLN A 3 8.80 -10.82 3.22
C GLN A 3 9.55 -9.49 3.27
N HIS A 4 9.49 -8.72 2.19
CA HIS A 4 10.14 -7.41 2.13
C HIS A 4 9.48 -6.41 3.07
N LEU A 5 8.15 -6.40 3.12
CA LEU A 5 7.42 -5.49 3.99
C LEU A 5 7.60 -5.86 5.46
N ARG A 6 7.62 -7.16 5.77
CA ARG A 6 7.84 -7.62 7.14
C ARG A 6 9.24 -7.24 7.62
N ALA A 7 10.24 -7.45 6.77
CA ALA A 7 11.62 -7.06 7.10
C ALA A 7 11.73 -5.54 7.28
N TRP A 8 11.06 -4.76 6.42
CA TRP A 8 11.06 -3.31 6.57
C TRP A 8 10.44 -2.89 7.89
N CYS A 9 9.32 -3.48 8.30
CA CYS A 9 8.68 -3.16 9.57
C CYS A 9 9.60 -3.47 10.75
N ASP A 10 10.32 -4.59 10.69
CA ASP A 10 11.24 -5.00 11.76
C ASP A 10 12.43 -4.04 11.88
N TYR A 11 12.93 -3.53 10.76
CA TYR A 11 14.09 -2.63 10.73
C TYR A 11 13.72 -1.17 10.85
N SER A 12 12.45 -0.82 10.67
CA SER A 12 12.00 0.55 10.74
C SER A 12 12.04 1.07 12.17
N GLN A 13 12.61 2.25 12.35
CA GLN A 13 12.65 2.88 13.67
C GLN A 13 11.31 3.53 14.06
N GLY A 14 10.37 3.58 13.14
CA GLY A 14 9.05 4.17 13.39
C GLY A 14 8.06 3.25 14.06
N GLY A 15 8.48 2.06 14.49
CA GLY A 15 7.59 1.14 15.19
C GLY A 15 6.45 0.62 14.35
N HIS A 16 6.68 0.37 13.07
CA HIS A 16 5.62 -0.08 12.16
C HIS A 16 5.28 -1.55 12.39
N ALA A 17 4.01 -1.87 12.21
CA ALA A 17 3.51 -3.24 12.28
C ALA A 17 2.76 -3.57 11.00
N LEU A 18 2.83 -4.84 10.59
CA LEU A 18 2.20 -5.35 9.39
C LEU A 18 0.95 -6.13 9.77
N TYR A 19 -0.18 -5.77 9.15
CA TYR A 19 -1.47 -6.42 9.40
C TYR A 19 -2.12 -6.83 8.09
N TYR A 20 -3.10 -7.72 8.19
CA TYR A 20 -4.02 -8.05 7.11
C TYR A 20 -5.39 -7.49 7.45
N TRP A 21 -6.15 -7.11 6.46
CA TRP A 21 -7.48 -6.55 6.66
C TRP A 21 -8.48 -7.24 5.75
N GLN A 22 -9.63 -7.59 6.34
CA GLN A 22 -10.69 -8.27 5.62
C GLN A 22 -12.04 -7.84 6.19
N THR A 23 -13.02 -7.59 5.32
CA THR A 23 -14.39 -7.31 5.73
C THR A 23 -15.18 -8.61 5.87
N ARG A 24 -16.39 -8.50 6.45
CA ARG A 24 -17.32 -9.64 6.52
C ARG A 24 -17.76 -10.13 5.14
N SER A 25 -17.76 -9.25 4.14
CA SER A 25 -18.09 -9.61 2.76
C SER A 25 -16.88 -10.12 1.99
N GLN A 26 -15.78 -10.40 2.70
CA GLN A 26 -14.54 -10.97 2.15
C GLN A 26 -13.80 -10.04 1.20
N VAL A 27 -13.95 -8.73 1.36
CA VAL A 27 -13.09 -7.76 0.71
C VAL A 27 -11.79 -7.69 1.50
N GLU A 28 -10.67 -7.92 0.84
CA GLU A 28 -9.36 -8.01 1.49
C GLU A 28 -8.39 -6.96 0.95
N VAL A 29 -7.59 -6.39 1.86
CA VAL A 29 -6.41 -5.62 1.50
C VAL A 29 -5.19 -6.47 1.84
N ASP A 30 -4.27 -6.62 0.89
CA ASP A 30 -3.14 -7.54 1.04
C ASP A 30 -2.26 -7.22 2.24
N PHE A 31 -1.96 -5.93 2.44
CA PHE A 31 -1.08 -5.51 3.53
C PHE A 31 -1.56 -4.20 4.12
N VAL A 32 -1.54 -4.12 5.44
CA VAL A 32 -1.82 -2.89 6.18
C VAL A 32 -0.62 -2.62 7.10
N ILE A 33 -0.02 -1.45 6.95
CA ILE A 33 1.11 -1.04 7.79
C ILE A 33 0.67 0.11 8.66
N TYR A 34 0.83 -0.03 9.96
CA TYR A 34 0.47 0.99 10.95
C TYR A 34 1.67 1.27 11.83
N GLY A 35 1.97 2.54 12.04
CA GLY A 35 3.08 2.95 12.89
C GLY A 35 3.13 4.46 13.06
N GLU A 36 4.27 4.97 13.53
CA GLU A 36 4.43 6.39 13.81
C GLU A 36 4.21 7.28 12.60
N SER A 37 4.58 6.81 11.41
CA SER A 37 4.43 7.60 10.18
C SER A 37 3.02 7.56 9.61
N GLY A 38 2.13 6.73 10.15
CA GLY A 38 0.74 6.69 9.72
C GLY A 38 0.20 5.30 9.43
N LEU A 39 -0.91 5.29 8.71
CA LEU A 39 -1.63 4.07 8.32
C LEU A 39 -1.59 3.93 6.80
N TYR A 40 -1.10 2.80 6.32
CA TYR A 40 -0.92 2.52 4.90
C TYR A 40 -1.60 1.22 4.52
N ALA A 41 -2.39 1.26 3.45
CA ALA A 41 -3.02 0.07 2.88
C ALA A 41 -2.40 -0.20 1.52
N ILE A 42 -1.89 -1.41 1.32
CA ILE A 42 -1.15 -1.78 0.12
C ILE A 42 -1.78 -3.01 -0.50
N GLU A 43 -2.13 -2.90 -1.78
CA GLU A 43 -2.68 -3.99 -2.57
C GLU A 43 -1.75 -4.29 -3.72
N VAL A 44 -1.52 -5.58 -4.01
CA VAL A 44 -0.68 -6.01 -5.12
C VAL A 44 -1.57 -6.67 -6.17
N LYS A 45 -1.52 -6.14 -7.41
CA LYS A 45 -2.27 -6.68 -8.52
C LYS A 45 -1.34 -7.08 -9.66
N ASN A 46 -1.51 -8.30 -10.14
CA ASN A 46 -0.72 -8.82 -11.25
C ASN A 46 -1.33 -8.37 -12.58
N THR A 47 -1.26 -7.06 -12.83
CA THR A 47 -1.82 -6.45 -14.03
C THR A 47 -0.89 -5.34 -14.52
N GLN A 48 -0.87 -5.12 -15.82
CA GLN A 48 -0.12 -4.02 -16.42
C GLN A 48 -0.92 -2.74 -16.54
N LYS A 49 -2.25 -2.82 -16.36
CA LYS A 49 -3.14 -1.69 -16.51
C LYS A 49 -4.14 -1.67 -15.36
N VAL A 50 -4.19 -0.56 -14.63
CA VAL A 50 -5.09 -0.41 -13.49
C VAL A 50 -6.51 -0.18 -13.97
N ARG A 51 -7.47 -0.98 -13.43
CA ARG A 51 -8.89 -0.82 -13.69
C ARG A 51 -9.59 -0.40 -12.42
N SER A 52 -10.80 0.16 -12.55
CA SER A 52 -11.59 0.60 -11.40
C SER A 52 -11.80 -0.53 -10.38
N GLU A 53 -12.05 -1.74 -10.86
CA GLU A 53 -12.26 -2.90 -10.00
C GLU A 53 -11.02 -3.27 -9.17
N ASP A 54 -9.82 -2.95 -9.67
CA ASP A 54 -8.59 -3.21 -8.95
C ASP A 54 -8.45 -2.32 -7.70
N LEU A 55 -9.19 -1.21 -7.66
CA LEU A 55 -9.13 -0.25 -6.57
C LEU A 55 -10.22 -0.47 -5.52
N SER A 56 -11.13 -1.40 -5.74
CA SER A 56 -12.34 -1.54 -4.92
C SER A 56 -12.02 -1.86 -3.45
N ALA A 57 -11.06 -2.76 -3.21
CA ALA A 57 -10.69 -3.14 -1.85
C ALA A 57 -10.10 -1.96 -1.08
N LEU A 58 -9.22 -1.19 -1.74
CA LEU A 58 -8.60 -0.01 -1.12
C LEU A 58 -9.63 1.09 -0.87
N LYS A 59 -10.61 1.24 -1.75
CA LYS A 59 -11.70 2.20 -1.54
C LYS A 59 -12.56 1.81 -0.35
N SER A 60 -12.86 0.52 -0.19
CA SER A 60 -13.58 0.04 1.00
C SER A 60 -12.80 0.28 2.28
N PHE A 61 -11.50 0.04 2.23
CA PHE A 61 -10.63 0.33 3.38
C PHE A 61 -10.68 1.81 3.75
N ALA A 62 -10.68 2.69 2.75
CA ALA A 62 -10.71 4.14 2.97
C ALA A 62 -12.02 4.60 3.59
N GLU A 63 -13.13 3.91 3.37
CA GLU A 63 -14.40 4.24 3.99
C GLU A 63 -14.33 4.06 5.50
N ASP A 64 -13.62 3.02 5.97
CA ASP A 64 -13.43 2.75 7.40
C ASP A 64 -12.29 3.59 7.98
N TYR A 65 -11.26 3.87 7.19
CA TYR A 65 -10.05 4.57 7.63
C TYR A 65 -9.71 5.70 6.65
N PRO A 66 -10.47 6.81 6.68
CA PRO A 66 -10.27 7.90 5.70
C PRO A 66 -8.88 8.54 5.75
N GLU A 67 -8.20 8.45 6.90
CA GLU A 67 -6.86 9.01 7.08
C GLU A 67 -5.77 8.16 6.47
N SER A 68 -6.10 6.96 5.97
CA SER A 68 -5.10 6.04 5.44
C SER A 68 -4.51 6.53 4.12
N GLN A 69 -3.24 6.21 3.91
CA GLN A 69 -2.58 6.32 2.60
C GLN A 69 -2.78 5.01 1.87
N ARG A 70 -3.21 5.06 0.62
CA ARG A 70 -3.54 3.85 -0.14
C ARG A 70 -2.60 3.72 -1.33
N ILE A 71 -2.02 2.53 -1.49
CA ILE A 71 -1.03 2.23 -2.52
C ILE A 71 -1.44 0.96 -3.24
N LEU A 72 -1.54 1.02 -4.58
CA LEU A 72 -1.72 -0.15 -5.43
C LEU A 72 -0.42 -0.41 -6.16
N LEU A 73 0.14 -1.60 -6.00
CA LEU A 73 1.35 -2.01 -6.71
C LEU A 73 0.94 -2.88 -7.89
N TYR A 74 1.45 -2.55 -9.07
CA TYR A 74 1.09 -3.25 -10.29
C TYR A 74 2.31 -3.43 -11.19
N ARG A 75 2.11 -4.02 -12.36
CA ARG A 75 3.19 -4.34 -13.30
C ARG A 75 3.39 -3.30 -14.40
N GLY A 76 2.79 -2.14 -14.26
CA GLY A 76 2.99 -1.05 -15.20
C GLY A 76 4.31 -0.32 -15.00
N ARG A 77 4.51 0.73 -15.78
CA ARG A 77 5.75 1.51 -15.74
C ARG A 77 5.59 2.87 -15.08
N GLU A 78 4.37 3.36 -14.98
CA GLU A 78 4.09 4.72 -14.52
C GLU A 78 3.51 4.74 -13.12
N THR A 79 3.81 5.80 -12.39
CA THR A 79 3.16 6.09 -11.12
C THR A 79 1.96 6.99 -11.41
N LEU A 80 0.77 6.54 -10.99
CA LEU A 80 -0.50 7.19 -11.26
C LEU A 80 -1.25 7.45 -9.96
N LEU A 81 -2.11 8.47 -9.96
CA LEU A 81 -3.05 8.70 -8.86
C LEU A 81 -4.46 8.47 -9.39
N ARG A 82 -5.16 7.48 -8.84
CA ARG A 82 -6.51 7.09 -9.24
C ARG A 82 -7.39 6.99 -8.02
N ASP A 83 -8.48 7.78 -7.99
CA ASP A 83 -9.47 7.72 -6.90
C ASP A 83 -8.85 7.79 -5.50
N GLY A 84 -7.85 8.65 -5.32
CA GLY A 84 -7.16 8.80 -4.05
C GLY A 84 -6.15 7.70 -3.73
N THR A 85 -5.95 6.74 -4.64
CA THR A 85 -4.99 5.66 -4.49
C THR A 85 -3.79 5.90 -5.39
N GLN A 86 -2.59 5.82 -4.82
CA GLN A 86 -1.36 5.92 -5.58
C GLN A 86 -1.03 4.56 -6.18
N CYS A 87 -1.00 4.49 -7.51
CA CYS A 87 -0.68 3.26 -8.23
C CYS A 87 0.77 3.36 -8.71
N MET A 88 1.62 2.42 -8.32
CA MET A 88 3.01 2.48 -8.71
C MET A 88 3.54 1.10 -9.07
N PRO A 89 4.60 1.05 -9.92
CA PRO A 89 5.23 -0.21 -10.22
C PRO A 89 5.79 -0.89 -8.97
N CYS A 90 5.53 -2.19 -8.83
CA CYS A 90 5.97 -2.95 -7.67
C CYS A 90 7.48 -2.85 -7.47
N GLU A 91 8.23 -2.96 -8.56
CA GLU A 91 9.69 -2.88 -8.52
C GLU A 91 10.18 -1.53 -8.02
N LYS A 92 9.53 -0.45 -8.46
CA LYS A 92 9.88 0.89 -8.01
C LYS A 92 9.66 1.05 -6.51
N PHE A 93 8.54 0.51 -6.02
CA PHE A 93 8.22 0.55 -4.59
C PHE A 93 9.30 -0.18 -3.77
N LEU A 94 9.66 -1.39 -4.19
CA LEU A 94 10.65 -2.19 -3.48
C LEU A 94 12.03 -1.54 -3.46
N ARG A 95 12.43 -0.92 -4.56
CA ARG A 95 13.71 -0.22 -4.63
C ARG A 95 13.76 1.00 -3.71
N ALA A 96 12.63 1.67 -3.55
CA ALA A 96 12.56 2.88 -2.74
C ALA A 96 12.30 2.60 -1.26
N LEU A 97 11.96 1.37 -0.90
CA LEU A 97 11.58 1.01 0.46
C LEU A 97 12.82 1.00 1.36
N ARG A 98 12.83 1.92 2.33
CA ARG A 98 13.91 2.07 3.32
C ARG A 98 13.28 2.30 4.68
N PRO A 99 14.03 2.09 5.80
CA PRO A 99 13.51 2.45 7.11
C PRO A 99 13.02 3.89 7.15
N ASN A 100 11.79 4.10 7.62
CA ASN A 100 11.17 5.42 7.80
C ASN A 100 10.92 6.20 6.50
N SER A 101 10.87 5.51 5.34
CA SER A 101 10.71 6.19 4.05
C SER A 101 9.33 6.01 3.41
N ILE A 102 8.45 5.20 4.01
CA ILE A 102 7.17 4.88 3.37
C ILE A 102 6.28 6.11 3.20
N SER A 103 6.33 7.07 4.11
CA SER A 103 5.55 8.29 3.98
C SER A 103 5.95 9.10 2.75
N SER A 104 7.24 9.19 2.46
CA SER A 104 7.74 9.85 1.25
C SER A 104 7.28 9.13 0.00
N ILE A 105 7.28 7.79 0.00
CA ILE A 105 6.80 7.00 -1.13
C ILE A 105 5.31 7.24 -1.35
N ALA A 106 4.51 7.21 -0.28
CA ALA A 106 3.07 7.40 -0.34
C ALA A 106 2.71 8.83 -0.77
N ASP A 107 3.56 9.81 -0.47
CA ASP A 107 3.37 11.20 -0.88
C ASP A 107 3.83 11.46 -2.32
N GLY A 108 4.39 10.47 -2.99
CA GLY A 108 4.84 10.61 -4.37
C GLY A 108 6.20 11.29 -4.53
N ARG A 109 6.99 11.35 -3.48
CA ARG A 109 8.29 12.03 -3.48
C ARG A 109 9.46 11.10 -3.76
#